data_eff3a5912cb0343b7433b50c38ea32fc
#
_entry.id   eff3a5912cb0343b7433b50c38ea32fc
#
_cell.length_a   1.000
_cell.length_b   1.000
_cell.length_c   1.000
_cell.angle_alpha   90.00
_cell.angle_beta   90.00
_cell.angle_gamma   90.00
#
_symmetry.space_group_name_H-M   'P 1'
#
loop_
_entity.id
_entity.type
_entity.pdbx_description
1 polymer ?
#
loop_
_entity_poly.entity_id
_entity_poly.type
_entity_poly.pdbx_seq_one_letter_code
_entity_poly.pdbx_strand_id
1 'polypeptide(L)'
;MYLKATLLYFLSFNIYANSQIDNINNFLNENRFSYEQVTENSTAVISGKLILDTLQIYLEIVSPYKESYLISKNFITYNDIDFSQQRTFEYSKNDFPIISIISKKKIPQDDDSLNVITLEDSVYVTDKLTKQVFKISLREEETLIIQFKDNFGVGNSIFLNKLS
;
A
#
# COMPACT_ATOMS: atom_id res chain seq x y z
N MET A 1 -14.69 39.30 13.54
CA MET A 1 -15.19 38.64 12.30
C MET A 1 -14.24 37.61 11.72
N TYR A 2 -12.96 37.64 12.05
CA TYR A 2 -11.95 36.67 11.54
C TYR A 2 -11.94 35.29 12.22
N LEU A 3 -12.42 35.19 13.47
CA LEU A 3 -12.39 33.92 14.22
C LEU A 3 -13.33 32.84 13.66
N LYS A 4 -14.47 33.24 13.09
CA LYS A 4 -15.44 32.30 12.47
C LYS A 4 -14.98 31.72 11.15
N ALA A 5 -14.21 32.47 10.35
CA ALA A 5 -13.68 32.02 9.08
C ALA A 5 -12.57 30.98 9.27
N THR A 6 -11.70 31.17 10.28
CA THR A 6 -10.62 30.22 10.60
C THR A 6 -11.17 28.89 11.12
N LEU A 7 -12.23 28.91 11.93
CA LEU A 7 -12.87 27.70 12.45
C LEU A 7 -13.55 26.88 11.34
N LEU A 8 -14.20 27.55 10.37
CA LEU A 8 -14.80 26.90 9.21
C LEU A 8 -13.74 26.26 8.29
N TYR A 9 -12.57 26.86 8.15
CA TYR A 9 -11.48 26.33 7.35
C TYR A 9 -10.88 25.07 7.99
N PHE A 10 -10.70 25.05 9.33
CA PHE A 10 -10.25 23.87 10.08
C PHE A 10 -11.27 22.72 10.05
N LEU A 11 -12.56 23.02 10.11
CA LEU A 11 -13.62 22.01 10.04
C LEU A 11 -13.71 21.40 8.63
N SER A 12 -13.58 22.20 7.57
CA SER A 12 -13.60 21.70 6.18
C SER A 12 -12.37 20.83 5.87
N PHE A 13 -11.20 21.17 6.41
CA PHE A 13 -9.97 20.39 6.22
C PHE A 13 -10.05 19.01 6.87
N ASN A 14 -10.62 18.92 8.09
CA ASN A 14 -10.80 17.63 8.76
C ASN A 14 -11.83 16.73 8.08
N ILE A 15 -12.90 17.30 7.52
CA ILE A 15 -13.91 16.53 6.77
C ILE A 15 -13.30 15.97 5.48
N TYR A 16 -12.49 16.75 4.79
CA TYR A 16 -11.83 16.31 3.55
C TYR A 16 -10.77 15.24 3.80
N ALA A 17 -9.97 15.37 4.88
CA ALA A 17 -8.96 14.39 5.26
C ALA A 17 -9.56 13.02 5.58
N ASN A 18 -10.68 12.96 6.31
CA ASN A 18 -11.38 11.71 6.60
C ASN A 18 -11.95 11.08 5.31
N SER A 19 -12.49 11.88 4.39
CA SER A 19 -13.02 11.40 3.12
C SER A 19 -11.95 10.65 2.28
N GLN A 20 -10.72 11.14 2.23
CA GLN A 20 -9.63 10.48 1.49
C GLN A 20 -9.25 9.12 2.07
N ILE A 21 -9.12 9.04 3.38
CA ILE A 21 -8.83 7.77 4.06
C ILE A 21 -9.98 6.79 3.86
N ASP A 22 -11.22 7.25 3.97
CA ASP A 22 -12.39 6.39 3.76
C ASP A 22 -12.47 5.86 2.32
N ASN A 23 -12.17 6.69 1.32
CA ASN A 23 -12.13 6.26 -0.07
C ASN A 23 -11.04 5.20 -0.32
N ILE A 24 -9.83 5.37 0.24
CA ILE A 24 -8.75 4.36 0.17
C ILE A 24 -9.18 3.08 0.89
N ASN A 25 -9.76 3.18 2.08
CA ASN A 25 -10.24 2.01 2.82
C ASN A 25 -11.34 1.27 2.07
N ASN A 26 -12.27 1.98 1.45
CA ASN A 26 -13.33 1.40 0.60
C ASN A 26 -12.74 0.70 -0.62
N PHE A 27 -11.71 1.28 -1.25
CA PHE A 27 -10.99 0.63 -2.34
C PHE A 27 -10.34 -0.69 -1.87
N LEU A 28 -9.65 -0.68 -0.73
CA LEU A 28 -8.96 -1.86 -0.18
C LEU A 28 -9.92 -2.96 0.31
N ASN A 29 -11.21 -2.68 0.49
CA ASN A 29 -12.21 -3.70 0.80
C ASN A 29 -12.47 -4.68 -0.36
N GLU A 30 -12.12 -4.32 -1.58
CA GLU A 30 -12.06 -5.28 -2.69
C GLU A 30 -11.02 -6.36 -2.40
N ASN A 31 -11.23 -7.54 -3.01
CA ASN A 31 -10.39 -8.69 -2.74
C ASN A 31 -9.37 -8.99 -3.84
N ARG A 32 -9.54 -8.41 -5.02
CA ARG A 32 -8.75 -8.75 -6.21
C ARG A 32 -8.33 -7.51 -6.97
N PHE A 33 -7.04 -7.45 -7.28
CA PHE A 33 -6.45 -6.35 -8.02
C PHE A 33 -5.49 -6.85 -9.09
N SER A 34 -5.41 -6.16 -10.22
CA SER A 34 -4.20 -6.21 -11.02
C SER A 34 -3.09 -5.45 -10.26
N TYR A 35 -1.88 -5.94 -10.38
CA TYR A 35 -0.70 -5.39 -9.74
C TYR A 35 0.31 -4.98 -10.78
N GLU A 36 0.79 -3.75 -10.68
CA GLU A 36 1.93 -3.27 -11.45
C GLU A 36 2.89 -2.53 -10.51
N GLN A 37 4.19 -2.77 -10.69
CA GLN A 37 5.23 -2.02 -9.99
C GLN A 37 6.24 -1.48 -10.99
N VAL A 38 6.52 -0.19 -10.85
CA VAL A 38 7.55 0.52 -11.59
C VAL A 38 8.61 0.99 -10.62
N THR A 39 9.86 0.70 -10.93
CA THR A 39 11.01 1.15 -10.15
C THR A 39 11.72 2.27 -10.91
N GLU A 40 12.12 3.32 -10.20
CA GLU A 40 12.87 4.44 -10.74
C GLU A 40 14.14 3.93 -11.49
N ASN A 41 14.38 4.48 -12.66
CA ASN A 41 15.49 4.09 -13.54
C ASN A 41 15.42 2.66 -14.10
N SER A 42 14.31 1.94 -13.93
CA SER A 42 14.07 0.65 -14.57
C SER A 42 13.12 0.81 -15.77
N THR A 43 13.40 0.12 -16.85
CA THR A 43 12.47 -0.02 -17.98
C THR A 43 11.53 -1.21 -17.83
N ALA A 44 11.83 -2.12 -16.90
CA ALA A 44 11.01 -3.29 -16.64
C ALA A 44 9.83 -2.92 -15.72
N VAL A 45 8.65 -3.32 -16.11
CA VAL A 45 7.43 -3.26 -15.30
C VAL A 45 7.17 -4.65 -14.72
N ILE A 46 7.09 -4.74 -13.40
CA ILE A 46 6.66 -5.96 -12.73
C ILE A 46 5.13 -5.95 -12.76
N SER A 47 4.52 -6.99 -13.28
CA SER A 47 3.06 -7.08 -13.37
C SER A 47 2.54 -8.42 -12.87
N GLY A 48 1.30 -8.41 -12.35
CA GLY A 48 0.71 -9.60 -11.75
C GLY A 48 -0.68 -9.37 -11.20
N LYS A 49 -1.03 -10.16 -10.19
CA LYS A 49 -2.31 -10.10 -9.48
C LYS A 49 -2.09 -10.12 -7.99
N LEU A 50 -2.86 -9.32 -7.28
CA LEU A 50 -2.92 -9.28 -5.82
C LEU A 50 -4.31 -9.74 -5.36
N ILE A 51 -4.34 -10.73 -4.46
CA ILE A 51 -5.57 -11.22 -3.86
C ILE A 51 -5.45 -11.04 -2.36
N LEU A 52 -6.45 -10.37 -1.78
CA LEU A 52 -6.54 -10.11 -0.35
C LEU A 52 -7.60 -11.04 0.25
N ASP A 53 -7.17 -12.06 0.97
CA ASP A 53 -8.05 -12.89 1.79
C ASP A 53 -8.02 -12.44 3.26
N THR A 54 -8.94 -12.95 4.07
CA THR A 54 -9.10 -12.57 5.49
C THR A 54 -7.85 -12.82 6.33
N LEU A 55 -7.06 -13.83 5.98
CA LEU A 55 -5.88 -14.28 6.74
C LEU A 55 -4.57 -14.21 5.96
N GLN A 56 -4.64 -14.00 4.65
CA GLN A 56 -3.50 -14.13 3.76
C GLN A 56 -3.55 -13.11 2.62
N ILE A 57 -2.38 -12.73 2.13
CA ILE A 57 -2.21 -11.99 0.90
C ILE A 57 -1.53 -12.92 -0.10
N TYR A 58 -2.11 -13.07 -1.27
CA TYR A 58 -1.50 -13.78 -2.38
C TYR A 58 -1.12 -12.78 -3.48
N LEU A 59 0.17 -12.73 -3.81
CA LEU A 59 0.71 -11.94 -4.90
C LEU A 59 1.30 -12.89 -5.94
N GLU A 60 0.77 -12.85 -7.15
CA GLU A 60 1.28 -13.57 -8.30
C GLU A 60 1.93 -12.57 -9.26
N ILE A 61 3.19 -12.76 -9.57
CA ILE A 61 3.93 -12.02 -10.59
C ILE A 61 3.98 -12.87 -11.86
N VAL A 62 3.63 -12.27 -13.00
CA VAL A 62 3.61 -12.93 -14.29
C VAL A 62 4.64 -12.38 -15.26
N SER A 63 5.19 -11.21 -14.99
CA SER A 63 6.22 -10.54 -15.79
C SER A 63 7.12 -9.69 -14.89
N PRO A 64 8.44 -9.63 -15.13
CA PRO A 64 9.22 -10.32 -16.17
C PRO A 64 9.48 -11.80 -15.86
N TYR A 65 9.36 -12.22 -14.59
CA TYR A 65 9.56 -13.60 -14.14
C TYR A 65 8.28 -14.11 -13.49
N LYS A 66 8.08 -15.41 -13.49
CA LYS A 66 6.91 -16.02 -12.88
C LYS A 66 7.21 -16.39 -11.44
N GLU A 67 6.62 -15.64 -10.52
CA GLU A 67 6.81 -15.81 -9.09
C GLU A 67 5.48 -15.73 -8.35
N SER A 68 5.41 -16.33 -7.17
CA SER A 68 4.27 -16.09 -6.29
C SER A 68 4.71 -15.94 -4.83
N TYR A 69 3.97 -15.12 -4.11
CA TYR A 69 4.17 -14.85 -2.70
C TYR A 69 2.88 -15.11 -1.95
N LEU A 70 2.95 -16.00 -0.97
CA LEU A 70 1.87 -16.21 0.00
C LEU A 70 2.31 -15.58 1.33
N ILE A 71 1.67 -14.48 1.70
CA ILE A 71 1.99 -13.72 2.89
C ILE A 71 0.93 -14.03 3.94
N SER A 72 1.31 -14.68 5.01
CA SER A 72 0.48 -14.97 6.18
C SER A 72 0.91 -14.09 7.35
N LYS A 73 0.37 -14.32 8.55
CA LYS A 73 0.59 -13.45 9.72
C LYS A 73 2.07 -13.20 10.06
N ASN A 74 2.92 -14.22 9.93
CA ASN A 74 4.32 -14.16 10.36
C ASN A 74 5.29 -14.75 9.33
N PHE A 75 4.78 -15.27 8.20
CA PHE A 75 5.58 -15.99 7.22
C PHE A 75 5.29 -15.48 5.82
N ILE A 76 6.33 -15.41 5.02
CA ILE A 76 6.23 -15.24 3.57
C ILE A 76 6.75 -16.51 2.92
N THR A 77 5.91 -17.16 2.12
CA THR A 77 6.31 -18.25 1.25
C THR A 77 6.47 -17.70 -0.16
N TYR A 78 7.67 -17.73 -0.66
CA TYR A 78 8.05 -17.35 -2.01
C TYR A 78 8.20 -18.60 -2.87
N ASN A 79 7.61 -18.59 -4.06
CA ASN A 79 7.80 -19.61 -5.07
C ASN A 79 8.34 -18.94 -6.34
N ASP A 80 9.49 -19.38 -6.78
CA ASP A 80 10.03 -19.12 -8.10
C ASP A 80 9.53 -20.23 -9.02
N ILE A 81 8.59 -19.89 -9.91
CA ILE A 81 7.92 -20.86 -10.76
C ILE A 81 8.85 -21.28 -11.91
N ASP A 82 9.63 -20.34 -12.43
CA ASP A 82 10.53 -20.60 -13.56
C ASP A 82 11.66 -21.54 -13.17
N PHE A 83 12.15 -21.49 -11.92
CA PHE A 83 13.21 -22.35 -11.41
C PHE A 83 12.71 -23.46 -10.48
N SER A 84 11.39 -23.59 -10.29
CA SER A 84 10.78 -24.59 -9.38
C SER A 84 11.36 -24.58 -7.98
N GLN A 85 11.63 -23.39 -7.43
CA GLN A 85 12.18 -23.20 -6.10
C GLN A 85 11.15 -22.61 -5.16
N GLN A 86 11.11 -23.14 -3.93
CA GLN A 86 10.26 -22.59 -2.87
C GLN A 86 11.10 -22.26 -1.64
N ARG A 87 10.80 -21.12 -1.01
CA ARG A 87 11.43 -20.70 0.24
C ARG A 87 10.36 -20.09 1.15
N THR A 88 10.47 -20.37 2.45
CA THR A 88 9.65 -19.75 3.47
C THR A 88 10.54 -19.06 4.48
N PHE A 89 10.22 -17.84 4.84
CA PHE A 89 10.94 -17.05 5.84
C PHE A 89 9.98 -16.35 6.79
N GLU A 90 10.40 -16.20 8.02
CA GLU A 90 9.70 -15.40 9.01
C GLU A 90 9.90 -13.92 8.73
N TYR A 91 8.86 -13.12 8.99
CA TYR A 91 8.96 -11.67 8.96
C TYR A 91 8.23 -11.04 10.14
N SER A 92 8.69 -9.87 10.55
CA SER A 92 7.98 -9.01 11.48
C SER A 92 7.11 -8.02 10.72
N LYS A 93 5.95 -7.65 11.28
CA LYS A 93 5.09 -6.61 10.70
C LYS A 93 5.80 -5.27 10.54
N ASN A 94 6.83 -5.04 11.36
CA ASN A 94 7.63 -3.82 11.30
C ASN A 94 8.62 -3.82 10.14
N ASP A 95 8.93 -5.00 9.55
CA ASP A 95 9.86 -5.09 8.42
C ASP A 95 9.20 -4.61 7.12
N PHE A 96 7.86 -4.72 7.05
CA PHE A 96 7.09 -4.39 5.85
C PHE A 96 5.79 -3.64 6.21
N PRO A 97 5.85 -2.35 6.56
CA PRO A 97 4.67 -1.57 6.95
C PRO A 97 3.54 -1.58 5.92
N ILE A 98 3.88 -1.62 4.62
CA ILE A 98 2.89 -1.67 3.54
C ILE A 98 2.05 -2.96 3.58
N ILE A 99 2.64 -4.08 3.98
CA ILE A 99 1.90 -5.34 4.17
C ILE A 99 0.86 -5.20 5.27
N SER A 100 1.18 -4.47 6.34
CA SER A 100 0.23 -4.20 7.42
C SER A 100 -0.98 -3.40 6.95
N ILE A 101 -0.77 -2.39 6.10
CA ILE A 101 -1.85 -1.57 5.51
C ILE A 101 -2.73 -2.45 4.63
N ILE A 102 -2.14 -3.18 3.69
CA ILE A 102 -2.84 -4.00 2.73
C ILE A 102 -3.59 -5.15 3.45
N SER A 103 -2.97 -5.82 4.41
CA SER A 103 -3.58 -6.94 5.14
C SER A 103 -4.76 -6.53 6.01
N LYS A 104 -4.70 -5.33 6.60
CA LYS A 104 -5.81 -4.78 7.39
C LYS A 104 -6.90 -4.16 6.52
N LYS A 105 -6.67 -4.02 5.21
CA LYS A 105 -7.56 -3.34 4.25
C LYS A 105 -7.95 -1.93 4.69
N LYS A 106 -7.08 -1.26 5.42
CA LYS A 106 -7.32 0.09 5.92
C LYS A 106 -6.03 0.81 6.26
N ILE A 107 -6.07 2.13 6.14
CA ILE A 107 -5.04 3.02 6.67
C ILE A 107 -5.11 2.99 8.21
N PRO A 108 -4.05 2.56 8.91
CA PRO A 108 -4.06 2.39 10.37
C PRO A 108 -3.86 3.73 11.07
N GLN A 109 -4.94 4.41 11.42
CA GLN A 109 -4.89 5.71 12.12
C GLN A 109 -4.55 5.57 13.61
N ASP A 110 -4.84 4.41 14.21
CA ASP A 110 -4.67 4.14 15.65
C ASP A 110 -3.41 3.29 15.94
N ASP A 111 -2.45 3.28 15.02
CA ASP A 111 -1.20 2.52 15.19
C ASP A 111 -0.07 3.44 15.65
N ASP A 112 0.34 3.31 16.91
CA ASP A 112 1.36 4.17 17.52
C ASP A 112 2.73 4.08 16.82
N SER A 113 3.00 3.02 16.07
CA SER A 113 4.24 2.87 15.28
C SER A 113 4.25 3.70 14.00
N LEU A 114 3.08 4.20 13.59
CA LEU A 114 2.90 4.94 12.35
C LEU A 114 2.52 6.41 12.62
N ASN A 115 2.85 7.27 11.68
CA ASN A 115 2.34 8.63 11.60
C ASN A 115 1.58 8.78 10.29
N VAL A 116 0.30 9.16 10.37
CA VAL A 116 -0.59 9.29 9.21
C VAL A 116 -0.97 10.75 9.05
N ILE A 117 -0.69 11.30 7.88
CA ILE A 117 -1.00 12.69 7.51
C ILE A 117 -1.71 12.71 6.17
N THR A 118 -2.83 13.40 6.07
CA THR A 118 -3.51 13.65 4.79
C THR A 118 -3.14 15.04 4.28
N LEU A 119 -2.63 15.10 3.07
CA LEU A 119 -2.29 16.33 2.36
C LEU A 119 -2.89 16.27 0.95
N GLU A 120 -3.69 17.27 0.59
CA GLU A 120 -4.36 17.35 -0.71
C GLU A 120 -5.15 16.06 -1.03
N ASP A 121 -4.76 15.34 -2.08
CA ASP A 121 -5.37 14.12 -2.58
C ASP A 121 -4.63 12.84 -2.14
N SER A 122 -3.71 12.95 -1.18
CA SER A 122 -2.80 11.86 -0.79
C SER A 122 -2.75 11.67 0.72
N VAL A 123 -2.57 10.42 1.13
CA VAL A 123 -2.31 10.03 2.51
C VAL A 123 -0.85 9.60 2.63
N TYR A 124 -0.13 10.21 3.56
CA TYR A 124 1.25 9.88 3.87
C TYR A 124 1.29 9.04 5.13
N VAL A 125 1.82 7.85 5.03
CA VAL A 125 2.05 6.94 6.15
C VAL A 125 3.55 6.83 6.38
N THR A 126 4.00 7.27 7.54
CA THR A 126 5.43 7.21 7.92
C THR A 126 5.63 6.20 9.03
N ASP A 127 6.47 5.21 8.80
CA ASP A 127 6.95 4.32 9.87
C ASP A 127 7.90 5.08 10.79
N LYS A 128 7.58 5.13 12.09
CA LYS A 128 8.37 5.91 13.06
C LYS A 128 9.74 5.32 13.34
N LEU A 129 9.91 4.01 13.16
CA LEU A 129 11.16 3.30 13.41
C LEU A 129 12.11 3.42 12.21
N THR A 130 11.65 2.99 11.05
CA THR A 130 12.46 2.95 9.82
C THR A 130 12.55 4.29 9.11
N LYS A 131 11.65 5.24 9.45
CA LYS A 131 11.45 6.53 8.76
C LYS A 131 11.01 6.38 7.30
N GLN A 132 10.61 5.18 6.89
CA GLN A 132 10.07 4.96 5.55
C GLN A 132 8.72 5.67 5.40
N VAL A 133 8.56 6.35 4.27
CA VAL A 133 7.35 7.10 3.94
C VAL A 133 6.66 6.44 2.75
N PHE A 134 5.37 6.18 2.91
CA PHE A 134 4.49 5.72 1.84
C PHE A 134 3.52 6.86 1.51
N LYS A 135 3.52 7.31 0.27
CA LYS A 135 2.50 8.20 -0.28
C LYS A 135 1.43 7.34 -0.95
N ILE A 136 0.20 7.42 -0.48
CA ILE A 136 -0.94 6.63 -0.96
C ILE A 136 -1.97 7.59 -1.53
N SER A 137 -2.37 7.40 -2.78
CA SER A 137 -3.40 8.19 -3.45
C SER A 137 -4.33 7.30 -4.25
N LEU A 138 -5.55 7.77 -4.47
CA LEU A 138 -6.56 7.09 -5.28
C LEU A 138 -6.85 7.95 -6.51
N ARG A 139 -6.65 7.40 -7.70
CA ARG A 139 -6.92 8.06 -8.97
C ARG A 139 -8.27 7.58 -9.49
N GLU A 140 -9.19 8.53 -9.72
CA GLU A 140 -10.51 8.29 -10.34
C GLU A 140 -11.31 7.16 -9.65
N GLU A 141 -11.05 6.91 -8.36
CA GLU A 141 -11.65 5.82 -7.56
C GLU A 141 -11.37 4.39 -8.08
N GLU A 142 -10.54 4.24 -9.10
CA GLU A 142 -10.27 2.97 -9.79
C GLU A 142 -8.84 2.46 -9.60
N THR A 143 -7.87 3.35 -9.37
CA THR A 143 -6.46 2.97 -9.23
C THR A 143 -5.88 3.48 -7.93
N LEU A 144 -5.48 2.56 -7.05
CA LEU A 144 -4.69 2.90 -5.87
C LEU A 144 -3.22 2.96 -6.25
N ILE A 145 -2.57 4.08 -5.93
CA ILE A 145 -1.15 4.31 -6.20
C ILE A 145 -0.43 4.38 -4.87
N ILE A 146 0.62 3.56 -4.70
CA ILE A 146 1.47 3.56 -3.51
C ILE A 146 2.89 3.86 -3.95
N GLN A 147 3.45 4.99 -3.49
CA GLN A 147 4.79 5.44 -3.82
C GLN A 147 5.67 5.42 -2.57
N PHE A 148 6.88 4.91 -2.69
CA PHE A 148 7.85 4.86 -1.60
C PHE A 148 9.28 4.77 -2.14
N LYS A 149 10.25 5.04 -1.28
CA LYS A 149 11.66 4.72 -1.55
C LYS A 149 12.04 3.48 -0.76
N ASP A 150 12.78 2.59 -1.41
CA ASP A 150 13.35 1.42 -0.73
C ASP A 150 14.54 1.80 0.17
N ASN A 151 15.14 0.81 0.81
CA ASN A 151 16.29 1.02 1.71
C ASN A 151 17.55 1.51 1.00
N PHE A 152 17.59 1.47 -0.33
CA PHE A 152 18.66 2.00 -1.16
C PHE A 152 18.35 3.40 -1.69
N GLY A 153 17.19 3.97 -1.32
CA GLY A 153 16.74 5.28 -1.77
C GLY A 153 16.12 5.29 -3.16
N VAL A 154 15.90 4.11 -3.77
CA VAL A 154 15.31 3.98 -5.11
C VAL A 154 13.79 4.14 -5.01
N GLY A 155 13.23 5.00 -5.85
CA GLY A 155 11.79 5.23 -5.93
C GLY A 155 11.06 4.05 -6.53
N ASN A 156 9.95 3.67 -5.90
CA ASN A 156 9.04 2.62 -6.35
C ASN A 156 7.60 3.17 -6.40
N SER A 157 6.84 2.76 -7.39
CA SER A 157 5.42 3.04 -7.52
C SER A 157 4.67 1.75 -7.80
N ILE A 158 3.70 1.42 -6.94
CA ILE A 158 2.79 0.29 -7.10
C ILE A 158 1.44 0.83 -7.53
N PHE A 159 0.85 0.22 -8.53
CA PHE A 159 -0.49 0.50 -9.04
C PHE A 159 -1.37 -0.73 -8.84
N LEU A 160 -2.49 -0.54 -8.14
CA LEU A 160 -3.50 -1.56 -7.95
C LEU A 160 -4.79 -1.10 -8.64
N ASN A 161 -5.30 -1.90 -9.58
CA ASN A 161 -6.60 -1.66 -10.21
C ASN A 161 -7.54 -2.80 -9.85
N LYS A 162 -8.82 -2.50 -9.59
CA LYS A 162 -9.82 -3.51 -9.28
C LYS A 162 -9.96 -4.50 -10.42
N LEU A 163 -10.05 -5.78 -10.10
CA LEU A 163 -10.39 -6.83 -11.04
C LEU A 163 -11.88 -7.17 -10.86
N SER A 164 -12.65 -6.93 -11.90
CA SER A 164 -14.06 -7.34 -11.99
C SER A 164 -14.21 -8.86 -12.02
#